data_388bf2f712081958c4e7895285a2ceaa
#
_entry.id   388bf2f712081958c4e7895285a2ceaa
#
_cell.length_a   1.000
_cell.length_b   1.000
_cell.length_c   1.000
_cell.angle_alpha   90.00
_cell.angle_beta   90.00
_cell.angle_gamma   90.00
#
_symmetry.space_group_name_H-M   'P 1'
#
loop_
_entity.id
_entity.type
_entity.pdbx_description
1 polymer ?
#
loop_
_entity_poly.entity_id
_entity_poly.type
_entity_poly.pdbx_seq_one_letter_code
_entity_poly.pdbx_strand_id
1 'polypeptide(L)'
;LIVAEGGNLTQCSAISRMFGRKRCLAHLHGQTTCTPVMDDIYGGVLALSDFIREDYLQSSTLDPQRAYILHNCIDTVRFCPGPASKTLRAQLGFTDEDFVVLYCGRLDPDKGIHKLMEAIAALHEPHIKLLIVGSPFFARTQQSAFQRKLEQQAKSLGNRVQFTGYIPNEDLPDYYRLADLCCVPTLVEEAAGLVAVEAMACGRPVLATRSGGMPEYLAGSQAVLVERGDTVTDQLAW
;
A
#
# COMPACT_ATOMS: atom_id res chain seq x y z
N LEU A 1 -5.69 -8.33 28.63
CA LEU A 1 -5.70 -8.59 27.19
C LEU A 1 -4.27 -8.60 26.70
N ILE A 2 -3.93 -9.57 25.86
CA ILE A 2 -2.59 -9.74 25.27
C ILE A 2 -2.80 -9.81 23.77
N VAL A 3 -2.11 -8.94 23.03
CA VAL A 3 -2.16 -8.89 21.57
C VAL A 3 -0.83 -9.39 21.02
N ALA A 4 -0.87 -10.36 20.12
CA ALA A 4 0.29 -10.88 19.41
C ALA A 4 0.39 -10.22 18.02
N GLU A 5 1.42 -9.43 17.82
CA GLU A 5 1.80 -8.77 16.56
C GLU A 5 2.66 -9.71 15.69
N GLY A 6 2.14 -10.89 15.37
CA GLY A 6 2.93 -11.95 14.78
C GLY A 6 3.74 -12.69 15.86
N GLY A 7 4.77 -13.42 15.47
CA GLY A 7 5.72 -14.02 16.40
C GLY A 7 5.71 -15.55 16.42
N ASN A 8 6.51 -16.09 17.34
CA ASN A 8 6.71 -17.52 17.47
C ASN A 8 5.51 -18.17 18.17
N LEU A 9 4.81 -19.06 17.47
CA LEU A 9 3.63 -19.77 17.98
C LEU A 9 3.92 -20.54 19.30
N THR A 10 5.15 -21.02 19.51
CA THR A 10 5.55 -21.68 20.77
C THR A 10 5.48 -20.71 21.94
N GLN A 11 5.99 -19.50 21.79
CA GLN A 11 5.92 -18.45 22.81
C GLN A 11 4.48 -18.02 23.07
N CYS A 12 3.71 -17.80 22.00
CA CYS A 12 2.28 -17.46 22.09
C CYS A 12 1.49 -18.56 22.80
N SER A 13 1.80 -19.84 22.55
CA SER A 13 1.19 -20.99 23.23
C SER A 13 1.49 -20.99 24.75
N ALA A 14 2.74 -20.72 25.12
CA ALA A 14 3.10 -20.62 26.55
C ALA A 14 2.33 -19.49 27.24
N ILE A 15 2.27 -18.31 26.62
CA ILE A 15 1.51 -17.15 27.13
C ILE A 15 0.02 -17.49 27.25
N SER A 16 -0.57 -18.13 26.24
CA SER A 16 -1.98 -18.52 26.25
C SER A 16 -2.29 -19.51 27.39
N ARG A 17 -1.38 -20.46 27.68
CA ARG A 17 -1.52 -21.39 28.82
C ARG A 17 -1.45 -20.67 30.17
N MET A 18 -0.57 -19.65 30.30
CA MET A 18 -0.43 -18.89 31.55
C MET A 18 -1.61 -17.97 31.84
N PHE A 19 -2.13 -17.27 30.83
CA PHE A 19 -3.13 -16.21 30.98
C PHE A 19 -4.53 -16.58 30.52
N GLY A 20 -4.67 -17.71 29.86
CA GLY A 20 -5.92 -18.22 29.29
C GLY A 20 -6.18 -17.71 27.87
N ARG A 21 -6.57 -18.61 26.98
CA ARG A 21 -6.85 -18.36 25.55
C ARG A 21 -7.75 -17.13 25.30
N LYS A 22 -8.80 -16.95 26.11
CA LYS A 22 -9.77 -15.85 25.95
C LYS A 22 -9.14 -14.45 26.09
N ARG A 23 -7.95 -14.33 26.65
CA ARG A 23 -7.21 -13.08 26.84
C ARG A 23 -6.18 -12.83 25.75
N CYS A 24 -5.93 -13.80 24.87
CA CYS A 24 -4.91 -13.73 23.82
C CYS A 24 -5.61 -13.45 22.47
N LEU A 25 -5.23 -12.37 21.83
CA LEU A 25 -5.69 -12.00 20.49
C LEU A 25 -4.51 -12.04 19.51
N ALA A 26 -4.76 -12.50 18.27
CA ALA A 26 -3.83 -12.28 17.17
C ALA A 26 -4.16 -10.98 16.47
N HIS A 27 -3.17 -10.19 16.09
CA HIS A 27 -3.33 -9.05 15.19
C HIS A 27 -2.88 -9.46 13.77
N LEU A 28 -3.81 -9.43 12.84
CA LEU A 28 -3.63 -9.93 11.48
C LEU A 28 -3.33 -8.78 10.53
N HIS A 29 -2.06 -8.69 10.09
CA HIS A 29 -1.57 -7.66 9.17
C HIS A 29 -1.71 -8.02 7.68
N GLY A 30 -2.18 -9.21 7.36
CA GLY A 30 -2.37 -9.72 6.01
C GLY A 30 -3.16 -11.02 6.01
N GLN A 31 -3.39 -11.56 4.83
CA GLN A 31 -4.04 -12.87 4.68
C GLN A 31 -3.29 -13.92 5.49
N THR A 32 -4.01 -14.67 6.27
CA THR A 32 -3.45 -15.63 7.20
C THR A 32 -4.35 -16.86 7.30
N THR A 33 -3.89 -17.98 6.77
CA THR A 33 -4.56 -19.26 6.97
C THR A 33 -4.41 -19.68 8.43
N CYS A 34 -5.53 -19.82 9.13
CA CYS A 34 -5.54 -20.31 10.50
C CYS A 34 -5.10 -21.77 10.55
N THR A 35 -4.28 -22.10 11.54
CA THR A 35 -3.90 -23.48 11.84
C THR A 35 -4.56 -23.95 13.13
N PRO A 36 -4.73 -25.27 13.35
CA PRO A 36 -5.27 -25.78 14.64
C PRO A 36 -4.51 -25.27 15.86
N VAL A 37 -3.21 -25.06 15.72
CA VAL A 37 -2.38 -24.49 16.80
C VAL A 37 -2.77 -23.03 17.10
N MET A 38 -3.09 -22.25 16.08
CA MET A 38 -3.56 -20.86 16.23
C MET A 38 -4.94 -20.82 16.88
N ASP A 39 -5.86 -21.71 16.51
CA ASP A 39 -7.16 -21.85 17.14
C ASP A 39 -7.04 -22.22 18.63
N ASP A 40 -6.04 -23.00 19.02
CA ASP A 40 -5.79 -23.34 20.43
C ASP A 40 -5.20 -22.18 21.23
N ILE A 41 -4.43 -21.29 20.58
CA ILE A 41 -3.73 -20.19 21.24
C ILE A 41 -4.63 -18.96 21.37
N TYR A 42 -5.29 -18.55 20.28
CA TYR A 42 -5.99 -17.28 20.24
C TYR A 42 -7.49 -17.45 20.53
N GLY A 43 -7.98 -16.66 21.46
CA GLY A 43 -9.40 -16.59 21.77
C GLY A 43 -10.12 -15.47 21.02
N GLY A 44 -9.46 -14.80 20.13
CA GLY A 44 -9.99 -13.79 19.22
C GLY A 44 -8.91 -13.22 18.31
N VAL A 45 -9.31 -12.45 17.32
CA VAL A 45 -8.41 -11.78 16.36
C VAL A 45 -8.79 -10.32 16.19
N LEU A 46 -7.78 -9.51 15.86
CA LEU A 46 -7.90 -8.14 15.36
C LEU A 46 -7.47 -8.16 13.90
N ALA A 47 -8.38 -7.90 12.98
CA ALA A 47 -8.10 -7.85 11.54
C ALA A 47 -8.06 -6.42 11.05
N LEU A 48 -7.19 -6.11 10.10
CA LEU A 48 -7.05 -4.75 9.55
C LEU A 48 -8.23 -4.33 8.68
N SER A 49 -9.03 -5.29 8.18
CA SER A 49 -10.18 -5.06 7.31
C SER A 49 -11.16 -6.22 7.39
N ASP A 50 -12.38 -6.02 6.89
CA ASP A 50 -13.36 -7.10 6.72
C ASP A 50 -12.81 -8.21 5.83
N PHE A 51 -12.09 -7.84 4.76
CA PHE A 51 -11.42 -8.79 3.88
C PHE A 51 -10.47 -9.73 4.64
N ILE A 52 -9.61 -9.20 5.51
CA ILE A 52 -8.67 -10.01 6.32
C ILE A 52 -9.42 -10.83 7.39
N ARG A 53 -10.48 -10.27 7.97
CA ARG A 53 -11.33 -10.99 8.93
C ARG A 53 -11.97 -12.22 8.29
N GLU A 54 -12.58 -12.04 7.14
CA GLU A 54 -13.28 -13.11 6.43
C GLU A 54 -12.30 -14.18 5.93
N ASP A 55 -11.16 -13.78 5.38
CA ASP A 55 -10.10 -14.70 4.96
C ASP A 55 -9.65 -15.62 6.12
N TYR A 56 -9.41 -15.04 7.30
CA TYR A 56 -9.02 -15.81 8.48
C TYR A 56 -10.12 -16.78 8.93
N LEU A 57 -11.38 -16.32 8.98
CA LEU A 57 -12.52 -17.11 9.45
C LEU A 57 -12.82 -18.31 8.54
N GLN A 58 -12.45 -18.28 7.25
CA GLN A 58 -12.63 -19.43 6.35
C GLN A 58 -11.86 -20.66 6.81
N SER A 59 -10.75 -20.48 7.52
CA SER A 59 -9.89 -21.57 7.98
C SER A 59 -9.89 -21.77 9.51
N SER A 60 -10.58 -20.91 10.27
CA SER A 60 -10.59 -20.91 11.73
C SER A 60 -11.90 -21.49 12.29
N THR A 61 -11.80 -22.09 13.47
CA THR A 61 -12.96 -22.51 14.29
C THR A 61 -13.42 -21.42 15.27
N LEU A 62 -12.83 -20.23 15.19
CA LEU A 62 -13.14 -19.11 16.06
C LEU A 62 -14.59 -18.64 15.86
N ASP A 63 -15.30 -18.36 16.97
CA ASP A 63 -16.57 -17.67 16.92
C ASP A 63 -16.40 -16.31 16.18
N PRO A 64 -17.15 -16.05 15.10
CA PRO A 64 -17.05 -14.81 14.34
C PRO A 64 -17.25 -13.53 15.18
N GLN A 65 -18.00 -13.62 16.29
CA GLN A 65 -18.17 -12.50 17.23
C GLN A 65 -16.89 -12.14 17.98
N ARG A 66 -15.85 -12.95 17.88
CA ARG A 66 -14.53 -12.72 18.47
C ARG A 66 -13.47 -12.29 17.43
N ALA A 67 -13.88 -12.07 16.21
CA ALA A 67 -13.07 -11.49 15.15
C ALA A 67 -13.45 -10.02 14.97
N TYR A 68 -12.59 -9.14 15.47
CA TYR A 68 -12.80 -7.70 15.50
C TYR A 68 -12.04 -7.03 14.36
N ILE A 69 -12.56 -5.91 13.88
CA ILE A 69 -11.84 -5.05 12.94
C ILE A 69 -11.15 -3.95 13.72
N LEU A 70 -9.86 -3.77 13.40
CA LEU A 70 -9.04 -2.67 13.89
C LEU A 70 -8.28 -2.09 12.70
N HIS A 71 -8.88 -1.09 12.05
CA HIS A 71 -8.26 -0.41 10.93
C HIS A 71 -6.91 0.21 11.32
N ASN A 72 -5.92 0.08 10.44
CA ASN A 72 -4.71 0.86 10.56
C ASN A 72 -5.02 2.35 10.40
N CYS A 73 -4.36 3.14 11.19
CA CYS A 73 -4.45 4.60 11.13
C CYS A 73 -3.13 5.21 10.67
N ILE A 74 -3.20 6.46 10.26
CA ILE A 74 -2.05 7.29 9.90
C ILE A 74 -1.97 8.51 10.82
N ASP A 75 -0.80 9.12 10.87
CA ASP A 75 -0.59 10.40 11.58
C ASP A 75 -1.14 11.55 10.73
N THR A 76 -2.36 12.01 11.03
CA THR A 76 -3.02 13.10 10.29
C THR A 76 -2.49 14.48 10.60
N VAL A 77 -1.59 14.63 11.57
CA VAL A 77 -0.83 15.87 11.80
C VAL A 77 0.31 15.95 10.77
N ARG A 78 0.95 14.84 10.50
CA ARG A 78 2.01 14.74 9.51
C ARG A 78 1.45 14.68 8.09
N PHE A 79 0.56 13.74 7.81
CA PHE A 79 -0.12 13.60 6.52
C PHE A 79 -1.35 14.48 6.50
N CYS A 80 -1.19 15.73 6.08
CA CYS A 80 -2.25 16.72 6.00
C CYS A 80 -2.13 17.53 4.70
N PRO A 81 -3.21 18.17 4.24
CA PRO A 81 -3.16 19.05 3.09
C PRO A 81 -2.18 20.21 3.32
N GLY A 82 -1.54 20.65 2.25
CA GLY A 82 -0.59 21.75 2.31
C GLY A 82 -0.11 22.16 0.91
N PRO A 83 0.64 23.27 0.83
CA PRO A 83 1.20 23.70 -0.45
C PRO A 83 2.26 22.71 -0.94
N ALA A 84 2.29 22.49 -2.25
CA ALA A 84 3.40 21.76 -2.89
C ALA A 84 4.70 22.57 -2.78
N SER A 85 5.80 21.89 -2.47
CA SER A 85 7.12 22.51 -2.46
C SER A 85 7.61 22.78 -3.88
N LYS A 86 7.64 24.07 -4.29
CA LYS A 86 8.19 24.47 -5.60
C LYS A 86 9.65 24.09 -5.74
N THR A 87 10.42 24.17 -4.66
CA THR A 87 11.83 23.78 -4.64
C THR A 87 11.99 22.29 -4.92
N LEU A 88 11.24 21.44 -4.23
CA LEU A 88 11.27 19.99 -4.46
C LEU A 88 10.82 19.64 -5.89
N ARG A 89 9.75 20.30 -6.38
CA ARG A 89 9.24 20.11 -7.75
C ARG A 89 10.33 20.42 -8.80
N ALA A 90 11.03 21.54 -8.64
CA ALA A 90 12.13 21.92 -9.52
C ALA A 90 13.35 20.98 -9.42
N GLN A 91 13.69 20.53 -8.20
CA GLN A 91 14.78 19.55 -7.98
C GLN A 91 14.50 18.20 -8.65
N LEU A 92 13.24 17.80 -8.73
CA LEU A 92 12.79 16.60 -9.42
C LEU A 92 12.67 16.78 -10.95
N GLY A 93 12.92 17.99 -11.45
CA GLY A 93 12.87 18.31 -12.87
C GLY A 93 11.47 18.52 -13.44
N PHE A 94 10.47 18.77 -12.58
CA PHE A 94 9.10 19.05 -12.99
C PHE A 94 8.83 20.56 -13.08
N THR A 95 8.03 20.95 -14.07
CA THR A 95 7.57 22.32 -14.31
C THR A 95 6.15 22.53 -13.76
N ASP A 96 5.67 23.75 -13.73
CA ASP A 96 4.29 24.06 -13.31
C ASP A 96 3.24 23.53 -14.32
N GLU A 97 3.65 23.24 -15.56
CA GLU A 97 2.80 22.68 -16.62
C GLU A 97 2.66 21.14 -16.53
N ASP A 98 3.52 20.47 -15.75
CA ASP A 98 3.53 19.02 -15.66
C ASP A 98 2.42 18.52 -14.72
N PHE A 99 1.69 17.49 -15.16
CA PHE A 99 0.79 16.70 -14.32
C PHE A 99 1.54 15.51 -13.71
N VAL A 100 1.75 15.52 -12.40
CA VAL A 100 2.58 14.53 -11.73
C VAL A 100 1.73 13.41 -11.12
N VAL A 101 1.88 12.21 -11.68
CA VAL A 101 1.35 10.97 -11.10
C VAL A 101 2.38 10.40 -10.14
N LEU A 102 2.01 10.20 -8.88
CA LEU A 102 2.87 9.61 -7.86
C LEU A 102 2.58 8.13 -7.68
N TYR A 103 3.62 7.32 -7.76
CA TYR A 103 3.65 5.98 -7.17
C TYR A 103 4.51 6.02 -5.89
N CYS A 104 3.98 5.52 -4.78
CA CYS A 104 4.73 5.36 -3.54
C CYS A 104 4.63 3.91 -3.05
N GLY A 105 5.78 3.25 -2.85
CA GLY A 105 5.79 1.88 -2.36
C GLY A 105 7.03 1.08 -2.74
N ARG A 106 7.05 -0.19 -2.35
CA ARG A 106 8.13 -1.11 -2.74
C ARG A 106 8.13 -1.33 -4.25
N LEU A 107 9.33 -1.39 -4.82
CA LEU A 107 9.50 -1.75 -6.23
C LEU A 107 9.50 -3.27 -6.39
N ASP A 108 8.29 -3.82 -6.36
CA ASP A 108 7.98 -5.25 -6.39
C ASP A 108 6.98 -5.51 -7.54
N PRO A 109 7.10 -6.62 -8.29
CA PRO A 109 6.13 -6.96 -9.34
C PRO A 109 4.67 -6.93 -8.86
N ASP A 110 4.43 -7.40 -7.63
CA ASP A 110 3.10 -7.49 -7.03
C ASP A 110 2.46 -6.11 -6.80
N LYS A 111 3.28 -5.06 -6.69
CA LYS A 111 2.81 -3.67 -6.52
C LYS A 111 2.45 -2.98 -7.84
N GLY A 112 2.61 -3.64 -8.97
CA GLY A 112 2.07 -3.21 -10.26
C GLY A 112 2.71 -1.96 -10.90
N ILE A 113 3.85 -1.47 -10.37
CA ILE A 113 4.52 -0.27 -10.92
C ILE A 113 4.82 -0.39 -12.41
N HIS A 114 5.19 -1.59 -12.89
CA HIS A 114 5.44 -1.83 -14.31
C HIS A 114 4.19 -1.61 -15.17
N LYS A 115 2.99 -1.93 -14.65
CA LYS A 115 1.71 -1.69 -15.32
C LYS A 115 1.37 -0.20 -15.40
N LEU A 116 1.67 0.54 -14.33
CA LEU A 116 1.53 1.99 -14.36
C LEU A 116 2.49 2.64 -15.37
N MET A 117 3.73 2.17 -15.48
CA MET A 117 4.68 2.65 -16.47
C MET A 117 4.22 2.34 -17.91
N GLU A 118 3.60 1.18 -18.14
CA GLU A 118 2.98 0.83 -19.43
C GLU A 118 1.82 1.79 -19.75
N ALA A 119 0.96 2.10 -18.76
CA ALA A 119 -0.13 3.05 -18.91
C ALA A 119 0.37 4.46 -19.26
N ILE A 120 1.38 4.97 -18.53
CA ILE A 120 2.01 6.27 -18.83
C ILE A 120 2.61 6.29 -20.23
N ALA A 121 3.19 5.18 -20.70
CA ALA A 121 3.72 5.08 -22.06
C ALA A 121 2.63 5.22 -23.11
N ALA A 122 1.49 4.57 -22.87
CA ALA A 122 0.34 4.55 -23.79
C ALA A 122 -0.36 5.92 -23.96
N LEU A 123 -0.30 6.78 -22.93
CA LEU A 123 -0.95 8.10 -22.94
C LEU A 123 -0.40 9.08 -23.98
N HIS A 124 0.83 8.89 -24.48
CA HIS A 124 1.49 9.80 -25.45
C HIS A 124 1.49 11.30 -25.09
N GLU A 125 1.22 11.64 -23.81
CA GLU A 125 1.11 13.01 -23.31
C GLU A 125 2.42 13.40 -22.60
N PRO A 126 3.24 14.31 -23.18
CA PRO A 126 4.57 14.62 -22.66
C PRO A 126 4.57 15.36 -21.31
N HIS A 127 3.47 16.05 -20.99
CA HIS A 127 3.32 16.76 -19.72
C HIS A 127 2.87 15.85 -18.57
N ILE A 128 2.42 14.63 -18.83
CA ILE A 128 2.14 13.65 -17.78
C ILE A 128 3.44 12.99 -17.35
N LYS A 129 3.81 13.20 -16.10
CA LYS A 129 5.04 12.70 -15.48
C LYS A 129 4.73 11.65 -14.42
N LEU A 130 5.60 10.68 -14.27
CA LEU A 130 5.52 9.66 -13.23
C LEU A 130 6.66 9.85 -12.23
N LEU A 131 6.31 10.12 -10.99
CA LEU A 131 7.22 10.16 -9.86
C LEU A 131 7.14 8.83 -9.11
N ILE A 132 8.28 8.13 -9.01
CA ILE A 132 8.37 6.83 -8.35
C ILE A 132 9.16 7.01 -7.06
N VAL A 133 8.45 6.92 -5.93
CA VAL A 133 9.02 6.98 -4.58
C VAL A 133 9.07 5.58 -4.00
N GLY A 134 10.28 5.06 -3.75
CA GLY A 134 10.45 3.76 -3.14
C GLY A 134 11.67 2.98 -3.62
N SER A 135 11.91 1.86 -2.95
CA SER A 135 13.00 0.94 -3.26
C SER A 135 12.54 -0.51 -3.12
N PRO A 136 13.28 -1.52 -3.65
CA PRO A 136 12.92 -2.94 -3.52
C PRO A 136 12.96 -3.43 -2.06
N PHE A 137 13.86 -2.84 -1.25
CA PHE A 137 14.05 -3.18 0.15
C PHE A 137 14.33 -1.92 0.96
N PHE A 138 13.79 -1.84 2.17
CA PHE A 138 14.12 -0.78 3.12
C PHE A 138 15.64 -0.67 3.28
N ALA A 139 16.21 0.47 2.89
CA ALA A 139 17.63 0.84 3.05
C ALA A 139 18.69 -0.13 2.45
N ARG A 140 18.36 -1.01 1.50
CA ARG A 140 19.36 -1.85 0.82
C ARG A 140 19.81 -1.24 -0.50
N THR A 141 21.13 -1.24 -0.72
CA THR A 141 21.79 -0.69 -1.92
C THR A 141 21.78 -1.65 -3.12
N GLN A 142 21.40 -2.92 -2.92
CA GLN A 142 21.47 -3.92 -3.98
C GLN A 142 20.22 -3.91 -4.85
N GLN A 143 20.37 -3.53 -6.12
CA GLN A 143 19.30 -3.52 -7.12
C GLN A 143 18.80 -4.93 -7.44
N SER A 144 17.48 -5.13 -7.42
CA SER A 144 16.83 -6.36 -7.87
C SER A 144 16.85 -6.46 -9.41
N ALA A 145 16.66 -7.68 -9.94
CA ALA A 145 16.47 -7.87 -11.38
C ALA A 145 15.25 -7.10 -11.91
N PHE A 146 14.18 -7.03 -11.12
CA PHE A 146 12.98 -6.29 -11.46
C PHE A 146 13.24 -4.77 -11.52
N GLN A 147 13.99 -4.21 -10.57
CA GLN A 147 14.35 -2.80 -10.60
C GLN A 147 15.15 -2.43 -11.85
N ARG A 148 16.15 -3.25 -12.24
CA ARG A 148 16.90 -3.03 -13.50
C ARG A 148 15.98 -3.03 -14.72
N LYS A 149 14.95 -3.90 -14.74
CA LYS A 149 13.94 -3.92 -15.80
C LYS A 149 13.12 -2.64 -15.82
N LEU A 150 12.69 -2.14 -14.67
CA LEU A 150 11.96 -0.87 -14.56
C LEU A 150 12.81 0.32 -15.05
N GLU A 151 14.07 0.38 -14.65
CA GLU A 151 14.98 1.44 -15.09
C GLU A 151 15.23 1.38 -16.61
N GLN A 152 15.29 0.18 -17.18
CA GLN A 152 15.40 0.02 -18.63
C GLN A 152 14.11 0.50 -19.33
N GLN A 153 12.95 0.17 -18.80
CA GLN A 153 11.66 0.66 -19.31
C GLN A 153 11.56 2.18 -19.19
N ALA A 154 12.02 2.76 -18.08
CA ALA A 154 12.04 4.20 -17.87
C ALA A 154 12.89 4.96 -18.91
N LYS A 155 13.98 4.35 -19.42
CA LYS A 155 14.80 4.96 -20.48
C LYS A 155 13.99 5.28 -21.74
N SER A 156 13.00 4.45 -22.09
CA SER A 156 12.13 4.72 -23.25
C SER A 156 11.13 5.85 -22.99
N LEU A 157 10.83 6.17 -21.73
CA LEU A 157 9.96 7.25 -21.31
C LEU A 157 10.71 8.58 -21.10
N GLY A 158 12.06 8.53 -21.10
CA GLY A 158 12.92 9.71 -20.98
C GLY A 158 12.64 10.52 -19.71
N ASN A 159 12.40 11.82 -19.86
CA ASN A 159 12.13 12.73 -18.75
C ASN A 159 10.70 12.62 -18.18
N ARG A 160 9.89 11.70 -18.67
CA ARG A 160 8.55 11.46 -18.13
C ARG A 160 8.54 10.63 -16.84
N VAL A 161 9.65 9.98 -16.49
CA VAL A 161 9.77 9.13 -15.29
C VAL A 161 10.94 9.58 -14.43
N GLN A 162 10.67 9.82 -13.15
CA GLN A 162 11.67 10.18 -12.16
C GLN A 162 11.62 9.20 -10.98
N PHE A 163 12.78 8.64 -10.61
CA PHE A 163 12.93 7.81 -9.40
C PHE A 163 13.60 8.62 -8.29
N THR A 164 13.09 8.51 -7.07
CA THR A 164 13.73 9.11 -5.89
C THR A 164 14.58 8.10 -5.10
N GLY A 165 14.27 6.79 -5.25
CA GLY A 165 14.72 5.79 -4.30
C GLY A 165 13.90 5.82 -3.01
N TYR A 166 14.46 5.30 -1.92
CA TYR A 166 13.82 5.30 -0.60
C TYR A 166 13.76 6.72 -0.04
N ILE A 167 12.58 7.10 0.41
CA ILE A 167 12.31 8.34 1.14
C ILE A 167 11.81 7.96 2.55
N PRO A 168 12.36 8.55 3.63
CA PRO A 168 11.85 8.35 4.98
C PRO A 168 10.36 8.75 5.11
N ASN A 169 9.62 8.05 5.96
CA ASN A 169 8.17 8.29 6.12
C ASN A 169 7.86 9.73 6.57
N GLU A 170 8.75 10.36 7.33
CA GLU A 170 8.65 11.74 7.77
C GLU A 170 8.67 12.76 6.63
N ASP A 171 9.32 12.44 5.52
CA ASP A 171 9.46 13.31 4.35
C ASP A 171 8.40 13.03 3.26
N LEU A 172 7.70 11.89 3.34
CA LEU A 172 6.69 11.50 2.33
C LEU A 172 5.57 12.52 2.11
N PRO A 173 5.08 13.26 3.12
CA PRO A 173 4.01 14.24 2.90
C PRO A 173 4.32 15.28 1.83
N ASP A 174 5.57 15.70 1.66
CA ASP A 174 5.94 16.67 0.65
C ASP A 174 5.86 16.09 -0.77
N TYR A 175 6.15 14.79 -0.93
CA TYR A 175 5.99 14.07 -2.19
C TYR A 175 4.51 13.86 -2.53
N TYR A 176 3.67 13.55 -1.55
CA TYR A 176 2.22 13.49 -1.76
C TYR A 176 1.67 14.87 -2.17
N ARG A 177 2.00 15.93 -1.44
CA ARG A 177 1.53 17.30 -1.74
C ARG A 177 1.97 17.80 -3.11
N LEU A 178 3.12 17.35 -3.61
CA LEU A 178 3.65 17.71 -4.92
C LEU A 178 2.85 17.06 -6.06
N ALA A 179 2.30 15.87 -5.84
CA ALA A 179 1.60 15.10 -6.87
C ALA A 179 0.22 15.69 -7.17
N ASP A 180 -0.24 15.51 -8.41
CA ASP A 180 -1.58 15.85 -8.86
C ASP A 180 -2.53 14.65 -8.71
N LEU A 181 -1.98 13.42 -8.79
CA LEU A 181 -2.68 12.14 -8.62
C LEU A 181 -1.76 11.14 -7.93
N CYS A 182 -2.26 10.38 -6.97
CA CYS A 182 -1.57 9.21 -6.44
C CYS A 182 -2.16 7.94 -7.06
N CYS A 183 -1.29 7.07 -7.61
CA CYS A 183 -1.70 5.79 -8.20
C CYS A 183 -1.20 4.62 -7.36
N VAL A 184 -2.11 3.68 -7.01
CA VAL A 184 -1.83 2.47 -6.25
C VAL A 184 -2.24 1.24 -7.07
N PRO A 185 -1.40 0.80 -8.03
CA PRO A 185 -1.76 -0.18 -9.06
C PRO A 185 -1.49 -1.63 -8.62
N THR A 186 -1.67 -1.97 -7.35
CA THR A 186 -1.32 -3.29 -6.81
C THR A 186 -2.03 -4.43 -7.54
N LEU A 187 -1.32 -5.54 -7.77
CA LEU A 187 -1.82 -6.71 -8.50
C LEU A 187 -2.21 -7.86 -7.57
N VAL A 188 -1.89 -7.74 -6.28
CA VAL A 188 -2.19 -8.73 -5.23
C VAL A 188 -3.16 -8.16 -4.21
N GLU A 189 -3.70 -9.01 -3.34
CA GLU A 189 -4.58 -8.57 -2.27
C GLU A 189 -3.83 -7.72 -1.23
N GLU A 190 -4.37 -6.53 -0.96
CA GLU A 190 -3.87 -5.62 0.07
C GLU A 190 -4.71 -5.73 1.34
N ALA A 191 -4.06 -5.74 2.49
CA ALA A 191 -4.79 -5.75 3.76
C ALA A 191 -5.49 -4.41 4.04
N ALA A 192 -4.85 -3.29 3.66
CA ALA A 192 -5.29 -1.93 3.99
C ALA A 192 -5.05 -0.90 2.88
N GLY A 193 -3.84 -0.86 2.27
CA GLY A 193 -3.49 0.15 1.27
C GLY A 193 -3.19 1.53 1.87
N LEU A 194 -2.36 1.60 2.93
CA LEU A 194 -2.08 2.85 3.66
C LEU A 194 -1.56 3.99 2.77
N VAL A 195 -0.83 3.68 1.71
CA VAL A 195 -0.36 4.68 0.73
C VAL A 195 -1.52 5.49 0.14
N ALA A 196 -2.66 4.84 -0.16
CA ALA A 196 -3.85 5.53 -0.64
C ALA A 196 -4.46 6.44 0.44
N VAL A 197 -4.49 5.97 1.69
CA VAL A 197 -4.98 6.75 2.84
C VAL A 197 -4.08 7.97 3.10
N GLU A 198 -2.75 7.80 3.05
CA GLU A 198 -1.76 8.88 3.19
C GLU A 198 -1.93 9.95 2.09
N ALA A 199 -2.12 9.52 0.83
CA ALA A 199 -2.37 10.41 -0.30
C ALA A 199 -3.65 11.24 -0.09
N MET A 200 -4.75 10.59 0.28
CA MET A 200 -6.03 11.28 0.55
C MET A 200 -5.90 12.25 1.73
N ALA A 201 -5.20 11.87 2.79
CA ALA A 201 -4.96 12.74 3.93
C ALA A 201 -4.13 13.99 3.55
N CYS A 202 -3.22 13.86 2.58
CA CYS A 202 -2.50 14.99 1.98
C CYS A 202 -3.35 15.78 0.95
N GLY A 203 -4.63 15.45 0.78
CA GLY A 203 -5.57 16.11 -0.14
C GLY A 203 -5.34 15.74 -1.61
N ARG A 204 -4.77 14.57 -1.90
CA ARG A 204 -4.52 14.13 -3.27
C ARG A 204 -5.58 13.15 -3.76
N PRO A 205 -6.05 13.29 -5.01
CA PRO A 205 -6.86 12.28 -5.66
C PRO A 205 -6.13 10.94 -5.69
N VAL A 206 -6.88 9.84 -5.64
CA VAL A 206 -6.34 8.48 -5.68
C VAL A 206 -6.99 7.70 -6.81
N LEU A 207 -6.14 7.05 -7.63
CA LEU A 207 -6.50 5.99 -8.56
C LEU A 207 -5.89 4.69 -8.04
N ALA A 208 -6.70 3.69 -7.73
CA ALA A 208 -6.21 2.44 -7.17
C ALA A 208 -6.87 1.22 -7.80
N THR A 209 -6.19 0.08 -7.77
CA THR A 209 -6.82 -1.18 -8.13
C THR A 209 -7.72 -1.67 -6.99
N ARG A 210 -8.85 -2.29 -7.33
CA ARG A 210 -9.73 -2.97 -6.38
C ARG A 210 -9.03 -4.21 -5.82
N SER A 211 -8.60 -4.15 -4.57
CA SER A 211 -7.70 -5.15 -4.00
C SER A 211 -7.93 -5.30 -2.50
N GLY A 212 -8.31 -6.50 -2.07
CA GLY A 212 -8.46 -6.88 -0.67
C GLY A 212 -9.29 -5.88 0.15
N GLY A 213 -8.71 -5.40 1.24
CA GLY A 213 -9.33 -4.39 2.13
C GLY A 213 -9.30 -2.95 1.58
N MET A 214 -8.62 -2.66 0.46
CA MET A 214 -8.50 -1.30 -0.05
C MET A 214 -9.86 -0.63 -0.31
N PRO A 215 -10.88 -1.29 -0.92
CA PRO A 215 -12.20 -0.68 -1.09
C PRO A 215 -12.84 -0.22 0.22
N GLU A 216 -12.58 -0.93 1.33
CA GLU A 216 -13.09 -0.59 2.66
C GLU A 216 -12.44 0.71 3.18
N TYR A 217 -11.12 0.83 3.04
CA TYR A 217 -10.37 2.05 3.44
C TYR A 217 -10.68 3.27 2.57
N LEU A 218 -11.09 3.07 1.33
CA LEU A 218 -11.44 4.13 0.38
C LEU A 218 -12.93 4.42 0.34
N ALA A 219 -13.75 3.70 1.12
CA ALA A 219 -15.20 3.89 1.14
C ALA A 219 -15.58 5.32 1.53
N GLY A 220 -16.55 5.89 0.80
CA GLY A 220 -17.02 7.26 1.03
C GLY A 220 -16.06 8.36 0.53
N SER A 221 -14.91 8.02 -0.03
CA SER A 221 -14.00 8.96 -0.69
C SER A 221 -14.33 9.16 -2.18
N GLN A 222 -13.60 10.06 -2.84
CA GLN A 222 -13.64 10.24 -4.29
C GLN A 222 -12.57 9.44 -5.03
N ALA A 223 -11.96 8.44 -4.38
CA ALA A 223 -10.98 7.59 -5.01
C ALA A 223 -11.62 6.76 -6.15
N VAL A 224 -10.90 6.64 -7.25
CA VAL A 224 -11.31 5.83 -8.39
C VAL A 224 -10.70 4.43 -8.23
N LEU A 225 -11.56 3.41 -8.27
CA LEU A 225 -11.15 2.01 -8.21
C LEU A 225 -11.31 1.35 -9.58
N VAL A 226 -10.22 0.79 -10.09
CA VAL A 226 -10.17 0.00 -11.33
C VAL A 226 -9.98 -1.48 -11.02
N GLU A 227 -10.44 -2.35 -11.93
CA GLU A 227 -10.31 -3.79 -11.70
C GLU A 227 -8.89 -4.27 -12.00
N ARG A 228 -8.42 -5.26 -11.24
CA ARG A 228 -7.17 -5.97 -11.53
C ARG A 228 -7.34 -6.92 -12.71
N GLY A 229 -6.25 -7.31 -13.33
CA GLY A 229 -6.25 -8.29 -14.42
C GLY A 229 -5.57 -7.76 -15.69
N ASP A 230 -5.83 -8.40 -16.81
CA ASP A 230 -5.13 -8.12 -18.07
C ASP A 230 -5.38 -6.72 -18.63
N THR A 231 -6.53 -6.12 -18.30
CA THR A 231 -6.92 -4.78 -18.74
C THR A 231 -6.50 -3.65 -17.81
N VAL A 232 -5.77 -3.95 -16.72
CA VAL A 232 -5.39 -2.95 -15.71
C VAL A 232 -4.59 -1.78 -16.32
N THR A 233 -3.69 -2.07 -17.25
CA THR A 233 -2.91 -1.03 -17.94
C THR A 233 -3.81 -0.05 -18.67
N ASP A 234 -4.80 -0.54 -19.41
CA ASP A 234 -5.73 0.30 -20.16
C ASP A 234 -6.62 1.13 -19.22
N GLN A 235 -7.08 0.52 -18.13
CA GLN A 235 -7.90 1.21 -17.12
C GLN A 235 -7.10 2.28 -16.36
N LEU A 236 -5.79 2.11 -16.16
CA LEU A 236 -4.92 3.11 -15.55
C LEU A 236 -4.60 4.28 -16.51
N ALA A 237 -4.75 4.08 -17.81
CA ALA A 237 -4.52 5.10 -18.85
C ALA A 237 -5.76 5.95 -19.15
N TRP A 238 -6.90 5.68 -18.55
CA TRP A 238 -8.14 6.47 -18.61
C TRP A 238 -8.19 7.50 -17.50
#